data_ce65f13a72412b479c0549af7332d805
#
_entry.id   ce65f13a72412b479c0549af7332d805
#
_cell.length_a   1.000
_cell.length_b   1.000
_cell.length_c   1.000
_cell.angle_alpha   90.00
_cell.angle_beta   90.00
_cell.angle_gamma   90.00
#
_symmetry.space_group_name_H-M   'P 1'
#
loop_
_entity.id
_entity.type
_entity.pdbx_description
1 polymer ?
#
loop_
_entity_poly.entity_id
_entity_poly.type
_entity_poly.pdbx_seq_one_letter_code
_entity_poly.pdbx_strand_id
1 'polypeptide(L)'
;HDHEVHRLMAFGVAGLSIAVDSLSAIKNAQVTPMRDSRGIATEFAILGEYPAFGNDIPEVDQMAKELTEEFITGLRRIPAYRNAEHTLSVLTITSNVMYGRKTGSTPDGRRDGEAFAPGANPMHGRDQSGALAAINSLTKISYDDCRDGISYTFSIVPPALGKTSDHQ
;
A
#
# COMPACT_ATOMS: atom_id res chain seq x y z
N HIS A 1 8.93 24.45 27.26
CA HIS A 1 10.05 23.55 26.88
C HIS A 1 9.72 22.20 27.45
N ASP A 2 9.71 21.18 26.59
CA ASP A 2 9.43 19.79 26.99
C ASP A 2 10.58 19.27 27.85
N HIS A 3 10.25 18.74 29.00
CA HIS A 3 11.23 18.12 29.90
C HIS A 3 11.65 16.73 29.39
N GLU A 4 10.77 16.06 28.65
CA GLU A 4 11.05 14.78 28.01
C GLU A 4 11.05 14.94 26.49
N VAL A 5 12.09 14.45 25.86
CA VAL A 5 12.24 14.49 24.39
C VAL A 5 11.92 13.13 23.82
N HIS A 6 10.76 12.99 23.20
CA HIS A 6 10.44 11.83 22.40
C HIS A 6 11.06 11.98 21.01
N ARG A 7 11.90 11.00 20.64
CA ARG A 7 12.54 10.96 19.31
C ARG A 7 11.94 9.85 18.51
N LEU A 8 11.42 10.19 17.34
CA LEU A 8 10.92 9.22 16.36
C LEU A 8 11.87 9.20 15.16
N MET A 9 12.05 8.00 14.61
CA MET A 9 12.73 7.80 13.33
C MET A 9 11.75 7.12 12.39
N ALA A 10 11.25 7.90 11.42
CA ALA A 10 10.25 7.43 10.48
C ALA A 10 10.90 6.76 9.27
N PHE A 11 10.36 5.63 8.86
CA PHE A 11 10.76 4.89 7.67
C PHE A 11 9.62 4.88 6.66
N GLY A 12 9.88 5.45 5.48
CA GLY A 12 8.87 5.55 4.42
C GLY A 12 8.57 4.22 3.76
N VAL A 13 7.30 3.89 3.63
CA VAL A 13 6.79 2.74 2.90
C VAL A 13 6.09 3.22 1.64
N ALA A 14 6.52 2.73 0.48
CA ALA A 14 5.89 2.99 -0.81
C ALA A 14 5.49 1.68 -1.47
N GLY A 15 4.32 1.65 -2.11
CA GLY A 15 3.83 0.47 -2.82
C GLY A 15 3.22 -0.61 -1.94
N LEU A 16 2.70 -0.26 -0.76
CA LEU A 16 2.05 -1.21 0.14
C LEU A 16 0.94 -2.00 -0.57
N SER A 17 0.02 -1.31 -1.25
CA SER A 17 -1.08 -1.97 -1.98
C SER A 17 -0.60 -2.92 -3.07
N ILE A 18 0.49 -2.57 -3.76
CA ILE A 18 1.09 -3.43 -4.80
C ILE A 18 1.66 -4.70 -4.20
N ALA A 19 2.34 -4.60 -3.05
CA ALA A 19 2.87 -5.76 -2.35
C ALA A 19 1.74 -6.68 -1.87
N VAL A 20 0.70 -6.12 -1.27
CA VAL A 20 -0.49 -6.85 -0.83
C VAL A 20 -1.19 -7.53 -1.99
N ASP A 21 -1.47 -6.80 -3.07
CA ASP A 21 -2.12 -7.32 -4.27
C ASP A 21 -1.28 -8.42 -4.94
N SER A 22 0.05 -8.26 -4.94
CA SER A 22 0.97 -9.29 -5.45
C SER A 22 0.91 -10.58 -4.64
N LEU A 23 0.87 -10.49 -3.31
CA LEU A 23 0.71 -11.64 -2.43
C LEU A 23 -0.67 -12.29 -2.61
N SER A 24 -1.72 -11.47 -2.73
CA SER A 24 -3.07 -11.95 -3.00
C SER A 24 -3.14 -12.68 -4.35
N ALA A 25 -2.53 -12.11 -5.41
CA ALA A 25 -2.48 -12.74 -6.72
C ALA A 25 -1.75 -14.09 -6.68
N ILE A 26 -0.59 -14.15 -6.03
CA ILE A 26 0.19 -15.40 -5.87
C ILE A 26 -0.61 -16.47 -5.11
N LYS A 27 -1.40 -16.06 -4.12
CA LYS A 27 -2.19 -16.98 -3.30
C LYS A 27 -3.44 -17.49 -3.98
N ASN A 28 -4.14 -16.64 -4.75
CA ASN A 28 -5.51 -16.91 -5.24
C ASN A 28 -5.58 -17.16 -6.76
N ALA A 29 -4.54 -16.79 -7.52
CA ALA A 29 -4.49 -16.98 -8.96
C ALA A 29 -3.24 -17.78 -9.38
N GLN A 30 -3.21 -18.22 -10.61
CA GLN A 30 -2.01 -18.81 -11.19
C GLN A 30 -1.13 -17.69 -11.77
N VAL A 31 -0.05 -17.36 -11.07
CA VAL A 31 0.91 -16.34 -11.50
C VAL A 31 2.16 -17.01 -12.05
N THR A 32 2.47 -16.75 -13.32
CA THR A 32 3.63 -17.31 -14.00
C THR A 32 4.59 -16.20 -14.40
N PRO A 33 5.83 -16.17 -13.87
CA PRO A 33 6.82 -15.18 -14.24
C PRO A 33 7.39 -15.48 -15.65
N MET A 34 7.38 -14.47 -16.50
CA MET A 34 8.07 -14.48 -17.80
C MET A 34 9.48 -13.92 -17.60
N ARG A 35 10.50 -14.68 -17.99
CA ARG A 35 11.90 -14.35 -17.69
C ARG A 35 12.68 -14.04 -18.95
N ASP A 36 13.60 -13.08 -18.84
CA ASP A 36 14.57 -12.78 -19.89
C ASP A 36 15.71 -13.86 -19.95
N SER A 37 16.65 -13.67 -20.85
CA SER A 37 17.80 -14.57 -21.03
C SER A 37 18.74 -14.66 -19.80
N ARG A 38 18.62 -13.71 -18.86
CA ARG A 38 19.37 -13.68 -17.61
C ARG A 38 18.60 -14.34 -16.45
N GLY A 39 17.38 -14.81 -16.70
CA GLY A 39 16.49 -15.39 -15.68
C GLY A 39 15.75 -14.37 -14.84
N ILE A 40 15.81 -13.08 -15.17
CA ILE A 40 15.08 -12.01 -14.48
C ILE A 40 13.62 -11.97 -14.94
N ALA A 41 12.68 -11.97 -14.01
CA ALA A 41 11.27 -11.80 -14.34
C ALA A 41 11.02 -10.39 -14.89
N THR A 42 10.52 -10.31 -16.11
CA THR A 42 10.19 -9.06 -16.82
C THR A 42 8.69 -8.79 -16.86
N GLU A 43 7.88 -9.83 -16.82
CA GLU A 43 6.42 -9.79 -16.81
C GLU A 43 5.85 -10.94 -15.98
N PHE A 44 4.56 -10.85 -15.64
CA PHE A 44 3.81 -11.90 -14.98
C PHE A 44 2.51 -12.16 -15.74
N ALA A 45 2.31 -13.39 -16.17
CA ALA A 45 1.03 -13.86 -16.68
C ALA A 45 0.16 -14.30 -15.52
N ILE A 46 -1.05 -13.76 -15.43
CA ILE A 46 -2.01 -14.06 -14.36
C ILE A 46 -3.21 -14.75 -14.99
N LEU A 47 -3.51 -15.95 -14.54
CA LEU A 47 -4.69 -16.70 -14.94
C LEU A 47 -5.60 -16.90 -13.71
N GLY A 48 -6.83 -16.41 -13.81
CA GLY A 48 -7.78 -16.36 -12.71
C GLY A 48 -7.90 -14.97 -12.10
N GLU A 49 -8.74 -14.84 -11.09
CA GLU A 49 -9.00 -13.62 -10.37
C GLU A 49 -8.42 -13.69 -8.95
N TYR A 50 -8.12 -12.56 -8.37
CA TYR A 50 -7.68 -12.44 -6.99
C TYR A 50 -8.33 -11.22 -6.32
N PRO A 51 -8.63 -11.29 -5.01
CA PRO A 51 -9.15 -10.15 -4.28
C PRO A 51 -8.06 -9.08 -4.11
N ALA A 52 -8.39 -7.81 -4.42
CA ALA A 52 -7.48 -6.68 -4.33
C ALA A 52 -7.70 -5.86 -3.05
N PHE A 53 -6.64 -5.20 -2.59
CA PHE A 53 -6.66 -4.29 -1.45
C PHE A 53 -7.59 -3.08 -1.70
N GLY A 54 -8.24 -2.61 -0.62
CA GLY A 54 -9.16 -1.49 -0.68
C GLY A 54 -10.63 -1.87 -0.93
N ASN A 55 -10.99 -3.13 -0.74
CA ASN A 55 -12.34 -3.64 -0.93
C ASN A 55 -12.97 -4.22 0.36
N ASP A 56 -12.40 -3.92 1.53
CA ASP A 56 -12.84 -4.41 2.84
C ASP A 56 -12.90 -5.95 2.91
N ILE A 57 -11.91 -6.60 2.31
CA ILE A 57 -11.80 -8.05 2.30
C ILE A 57 -10.84 -8.47 3.43
N PRO A 58 -11.32 -9.14 4.49
CA PRO A 58 -10.54 -9.40 5.70
C PRO A 58 -9.20 -10.09 5.44
N GLU A 59 -9.14 -11.01 4.50
CA GLU A 59 -7.93 -11.76 4.16
C GLU A 59 -6.86 -10.85 3.54
N VAL A 60 -7.24 -9.95 2.65
CA VAL A 60 -6.34 -9.02 1.97
C VAL A 60 -5.88 -7.91 2.91
N ASP A 61 -6.81 -7.39 3.72
CA ASP A 61 -6.51 -6.37 4.71
C ASP A 61 -5.56 -6.89 5.81
N GLN A 62 -5.71 -8.16 6.17
CA GLN A 62 -4.81 -8.83 7.10
C GLN A 62 -3.37 -8.94 6.53
N MET A 63 -3.22 -9.18 5.22
CA MET A 63 -1.90 -9.16 4.56
C MET A 63 -1.24 -7.78 4.67
N ALA A 64 -2.01 -6.70 4.49
CA ALA A 64 -1.49 -5.34 4.62
C ALA A 64 -1.00 -5.06 6.05
N LYS A 65 -1.79 -5.49 7.03
CA LYS A 65 -1.44 -5.39 8.45
C LYS A 65 -0.16 -6.17 8.76
N GLU A 66 -0.10 -7.44 8.39
CA GLU A 66 1.05 -8.31 8.64
C GLU A 66 2.32 -7.77 8.02
N LEU A 67 2.27 -7.28 6.76
CA LEU A 67 3.43 -6.68 6.10
C LEU A 67 3.98 -5.47 6.87
N THR A 68 3.11 -4.59 7.35
CA THR A 68 3.54 -3.41 8.11
C THR A 68 4.09 -3.80 9.49
N GLU A 69 3.47 -4.75 10.19
CA GLU A 69 3.90 -5.27 11.48
C GLU A 69 5.24 -6.01 11.40
N GLU A 70 5.46 -6.84 10.38
CA GLU A 70 6.73 -7.53 10.17
C GLU A 70 7.85 -6.56 9.84
N PHE A 71 7.57 -5.57 8.99
CA PHE A 71 8.56 -4.57 8.59
C PHE A 71 9.02 -3.74 9.79
N ILE A 72 8.08 -3.19 10.60
CA ILE A 72 8.44 -2.41 11.79
C ILE A 72 9.13 -3.27 12.85
N THR A 73 8.71 -4.51 13.01
CA THR A 73 9.35 -5.47 13.93
C THR A 73 10.81 -5.73 13.52
N GLY A 74 11.05 -5.87 12.22
CA GLY A 74 12.40 -5.99 11.68
C GLY A 74 13.27 -4.77 11.98
N LEU A 75 12.73 -3.57 11.76
CA LEU A 75 13.42 -2.30 12.02
C LEU A 75 13.75 -2.12 13.51
N ARG A 76 12.83 -2.45 14.42
CA ARG A 76 13.01 -2.32 15.87
C ARG A 76 14.09 -3.21 16.45
N ARG A 77 14.60 -4.20 15.69
CA ARG A 77 15.76 -5.02 16.10
C ARG A 77 17.09 -4.27 15.98
N ILE A 78 17.12 -3.16 15.24
CA ILE A 78 18.31 -2.36 14.99
C ILE A 78 18.22 -1.09 15.82
N PRO A 79 19.18 -0.80 16.72
CA PRO A 79 19.15 0.42 17.52
C PRO A 79 19.17 1.67 16.64
N ALA A 80 18.28 2.62 16.93
CA ALA A 80 18.24 3.90 16.24
C ALA A 80 19.14 4.95 16.92
N TYR A 81 19.52 5.97 16.16
CA TYR A 81 20.31 7.10 16.66
C TYR A 81 19.64 7.77 17.83
N ARG A 82 20.39 8.00 18.90
CA ARG A 82 19.91 8.62 20.18
C ARG A 82 18.69 7.94 20.78
N ASN A 83 18.60 6.62 20.65
CA ASN A 83 17.46 5.83 21.15
C ASN A 83 16.10 6.32 20.61
N ALA A 84 16.07 6.78 19.35
CA ALA A 84 14.82 7.12 18.71
C ALA A 84 13.95 5.87 18.53
N GLU A 85 12.65 6.04 18.69
CA GLU A 85 11.67 4.98 18.46
C GLU A 85 11.37 4.89 16.96
N HIS A 86 11.41 3.67 16.41
CA HIS A 86 11.08 3.44 15.01
C HIS A 86 9.59 3.55 14.77
N THR A 87 9.23 4.23 13.70
CA THR A 87 7.84 4.32 13.21
C THR A 87 7.82 4.24 11.69
N LEU A 88 6.69 3.87 11.11
CA LEU A 88 6.47 3.88 9.67
C LEU A 88 5.77 5.15 9.23
N SER A 89 5.98 5.46 7.94
CA SER A 89 5.34 6.54 7.22
C SER A 89 4.79 5.99 5.90
N VAL A 90 3.48 5.96 5.73
CA VAL A 90 2.83 5.51 4.48
C VAL A 90 2.25 6.73 3.77
N LEU A 91 3.13 7.69 3.44
CA LEU A 91 2.79 9.04 2.99
C LEU A 91 3.34 9.39 1.60
N THR A 92 3.84 8.43 0.82
CA THR A 92 4.46 8.70 -0.48
C THR A 92 3.44 9.18 -1.51
N ILE A 93 3.18 10.49 -1.53
CA ILE A 93 2.15 11.09 -2.39
C ILE A 93 2.71 11.49 -3.76
N THR A 94 3.97 11.92 -3.84
CA THR A 94 4.61 12.38 -5.10
C THR A 94 5.72 11.47 -5.58
N SER A 95 6.47 10.86 -4.68
CA SER A 95 7.59 9.97 -4.99
C SER A 95 7.14 8.61 -5.54
N ASN A 96 5.86 8.27 -5.40
CA ASN A 96 5.25 7.04 -5.92
C ASN A 96 5.48 6.84 -7.42
N VAL A 97 5.46 7.93 -8.21
CA VAL A 97 5.74 7.89 -9.66
C VAL A 97 7.21 7.52 -9.93
N MET A 98 8.12 8.14 -9.17
CA MET A 98 9.55 7.88 -9.33
C MET A 98 9.92 6.45 -8.90
N TYR A 99 9.35 5.97 -7.80
CA TYR A 99 9.58 4.59 -7.35
C TYR A 99 9.02 3.59 -8.36
N GLY A 100 7.82 3.83 -8.89
CA GLY A 100 7.23 2.98 -9.94
C GLY A 100 8.11 2.90 -11.18
N ARG A 101 8.66 4.04 -11.65
CA ARG A 101 9.58 4.07 -12.80
C ARG A 101 10.86 3.27 -12.63
N LYS A 102 11.26 3.01 -11.39
CA LYS A 102 12.48 2.25 -11.06
C LYS A 102 12.20 0.81 -10.65
N THR A 103 10.94 0.38 -10.70
CA THR A 103 10.51 -0.95 -10.26
C THR A 103 9.96 -1.73 -11.45
N GLY A 104 10.49 -2.93 -11.66
CA GLY A 104 10.03 -3.86 -12.68
C GLY A 104 8.58 -4.30 -12.47
N SER A 105 8.05 -5.11 -13.39
CA SER A 105 6.70 -5.67 -13.29
C SER A 105 6.51 -6.45 -12.00
N THR A 106 5.29 -6.47 -11.47
CA THR A 106 4.94 -7.12 -10.21
C THR A 106 3.83 -8.17 -10.40
N PRO A 107 3.75 -9.19 -9.53
CA PRO A 107 2.82 -10.31 -9.66
C PRO A 107 1.33 -9.95 -9.71
N ASP A 108 0.98 -8.75 -9.24
CA ASP A 108 -0.37 -8.18 -9.30
C ASP A 108 -0.76 -7.65 -10.70
N GLY A 109 0.13 -7.75 -11.69
CA GLY A 109 -0.08 -7.28 -13.06
C GLY A 109 0.35 -5.83 -13.31
N ARG A 110 0.91 -5.10 -12.32
CA ARG A 110 1.54 -3.80 -12.55
C ARG A 110 2.78 -4.00 -13.44
N ARG A 111 2.89 -3.20 -14.49
CA ARG A 111 3.98 -3.29 -15.47
C ARG A 111 5.21 -2.51 -15.03
N ASP A 112 6.34 -2.87 -15.62
CA ASP A 112 7.60 -2.13 -15.48
C ASP A 112 7.39 -0.63 -15.76
N GLY A 113 7.92 0.21 -14.86
CA GLY A 113 7.83 1.66 -14.96
C GLY A 113 6.48 2.29 -14.60
N GLU A 114 5.43 1.50 -14.40
CA GLU A 114 4.12 2.00 -14.01
C GLU A 114 4.15 2.57 -12.58
N ALA A 115 3.48 3.72 -12.37
CA ALA A 115 3.48 4.40 -11.07
C ALA A 115 2.89 3.52 -9.96
N PHE A 116 3.42 3.67 -8.75
CA PHE A 116 2.77 3.13 -7.56
C PHE A 116 1.54 3.95 -7.20
N ALA A 117 0.59 3.34 -6.48
CA ALA A 117 -0.45 4.10 -5.82
C ALA A 117 0.15 5.07 -4.78
N PRO A 118 -0.39 6.28 -4.61
CA PRO A 118 0.11 7.23 -3.61
C PRO A 118 -0.27 6.78 -2.20
N GLY A 119 0.65 6.91 -1.25
CA GLY A 119 0.42 6.57 0.14
C GLY A 119 -0.07 5.14 0.34
N ALA A 120 -1.17 5.00 1.04
CA ALA A 120 -1.84 3.72 1.28
C ALA A 120 -3.01 3.45 0.31
N ASN A 121 -3.14 4.23 -0.74
CA ASN A 121 -4.22 4.03 -1.71
C ASN A 121 -4.16 2.63 -2.34
N PRO A 122 -5.31 2.03 -2.63
CA PRO A 122 -5.40 0.95 -3.59
C PRO A 122 -4.85 1.36 -4.95
N MET A 123 -4.39 0.42 -5.74
CA MET A 123 -4.04 0.69 -7.14
C MET A 123 -5.28 1.13 -7.91
N HIS A 124 -5.06 2.07 -8.83
CA HIS A 124 -6.15 2.68 -9.60
C HIS A 124 -7.07 1.63 -10.25
N GLY A 125 -8.36 1.77 -10.01
CA GLY A 125 -9.41 0.89 -10.54
C GLY A 125 -9.56 -0.47 -9.85
N ARG A 126 -8.81 -0.73 -8.77
CA ARG A 126 -8.94 -1.97 -7.99
C ARG A 126 -9.89 -1.85 -6.80
N ASP A 127 -10.16 -0.66 -6.33
CA ASP A 127 -11.11 -0.32 -5.25
C ASP A 127 -12.55 -0.28 -5.79
N GLN A 128 -13.13 -1.43 -6.08
CA GLN A 128 -14.43 -1.56 -6.73
C GLN A 128 -15.61 -1.54 -5.76
N SER A 129 -15.36 -1.70 -4.46
CA SER A 129 -16.39 -1.73 -3.41
C SER A 129 -16.73 -0.35 -2.84
N GLY A 130 -16.19 0.72 -3.43
CA GLY A 130 -16.47 2.11 -3.06
C GLY A 130 -15.58 2.65 -1.94
N ALA A 131 -15.70 3.98 -1.71
CA ALA A 131 -14.82 4.71 -0.81
C ALA A 131 -14.85 4.20 0.65
N LEU A 132 -16.02 3.78 1.14
CA LEU A 132 -16.15 3.27 2.51
C LEU A 132 -15.36 1.97 2.69
N ALA A 133 -15.43 1.06 1.74
CA ALA A 133 -14.68 -0.18 1.79
C ALA A 133 -13.16 0.09 1.75
N ALA A 134 -12.72 1.03 0.91
CA ALA A 134 -11.33 1.43 0.86
C ALA A 134 -10.85 2.03 2.19
N ILE A 135 -11.63 2.90 2.82
CA ILE A 135 -11.33 3.46 4.14
C ILE A 135 -11.28 2.35 5.19
N ASN A 136 -12.22 1.41 5.19
CA ASN A 136 -12.23 0.28 6.12
C ASN A 136 -10.96 -0.57 5.99
N SER A 137 -10.49 -0.85 4.77
CA SER A 137 -9.22 -1.56 4.56
C SER A 137 -8.04 -0.82 5.19
N LEU A 138 -7.97 0.51 4.99
CA LEU A 138 -6.89 1.32 5.54
C LEU A 138 -6.91 1.38 7.07
N THR A 139 -8.09 1.41 7.70
CA THR A 139 -8.20 1.50 9.16
C THR A 139 -7.71 0.24 9.87
N LYS A 140 -7.50 -0.86 9.16
CA LYS A 140 -6.96 -2.10 9.72
C LYS A 140 -5.43 -2.12 9.80
N ILE A 141 -4.74 -1.17 9.14
CA ILE A 141 -3.30 -0.99 9.29
C ILE A 141 -3.00 -0.46 10.70
N SER A 142 -1.92 -0.93 11.32
CA SER A 142 -1.53 -0.50 12.68
C SER A 142 -1.10 0.97 12.70
N TYR A 143 -1.92 1.84 13.25
CA TYR A 143 -1.60 3.27 13.43
C TYR A 143 -0.52 3.49 14.49
N ASP A 144 -0.41 2.61 15.49
CA ASP A 144 0.65 2.66 16.49
C ASP A 144 2.04 2.41 15.89
N ASP A 145 2.09 1.67 14.78
CA ASP A 145 3.31 1.42 14.03
C ASP A 145 3.57 2.48 12.96
N CYS A 146 2.55 3.20 12.55
CA CYS A 146 2.60 4.24 11.51
C CYS A 146 2.36 5.64 12.06
N ARG A 147 3.04 6.03 13.14
CA ARG A 147 2.83 7.31 13.84
C ARG A 147 3.21 8.54 13.01
N ASP A 148 4.04 8.38 11.99
CA ASP A 148 4.34 9.48 11.05
C ASP A 148 3.18 9.74 10.07
N GLY A 149 2.28 8.79 9.94
CA GLY A 149 0.99 8.92 9.27
C GLY A 149 0.78 7.94 8.11
N ILE A 150 -0.50 7.83 7.76
CA ILE A 150 -1.00 7.05 6.63
C ILE A 150 -1.85 8.00 5.78
N SER A 151 -1.52 8.18 4.50
CA SER A 151 -2.29 9.01 3.61
C SER A 151 -3.22 8.19 2.72
N TYR A 152 -4.42 8.69 2.56
CA TYR A 152 -5.40 8.22 1.60
C TYR A 152 -6.02 9.40 0.87
N THR A 153 -6.03 9.35 -0.43
CA THR A 153 -6.60 10.39 -1.29
C THR A 153 -7.65 9.77 -2.20
N PHE A 154 -8.83 10.34 -2.22
CA PHE A 154 -9.88 9.95 -3.17
C PHE A 154 -10.56 11.18 -3.75
N SER A 155 -11.17 11.01 -4.92
CA SER A 155 -11.90 12.07 -5.60
C SER A 155 -13.39 11.81 -5.54
N ILE A 156 -14.15 12.83 -5.17
CA ILE A 156 -15.61 12.81 -5.24
C ILE A 156 -16.05 13.71 -6.38
N VAL A 157 -16.84 13.17 -7.28
CA VAL A 157 -17.51 13.96 -8.31
C VAL A 157 -18.85 14.44 -7.73
N PRO A 158 -19.06 15.76 -7.55
CA PRO A 158 -20.25 16.27 -6.88
C PRO A 158 -21.60 15.69 -7.37
N PRO A 159 -21.84 15.49 -8.67
CA PRO A 159 -23.07 14.85 -9.14
C PRO A 159 -23.29 13.41 -8.65
N ALA A 160 -22.25 12.72 -8.19
CA ALA A 160 -22.39 11.38 -7.59
C ALA A 160 -23.01 11.41 -6.20
N LEU A 161 -22.95 12.55 -5.50
CA LEU A 161 -23.56 12.76 -4.19
C LEU A 161 -25.02 13.21 -4.27
N GLY A 162 -25.50 13.61 -5.46
CA GLY A 162 -26.84 14.07 -5.70
C GLY A 162 -26.91 15.20 -6.73
N LYS A 163 -28.10 15.47 -7.24
CA LYS A 163 -28.30 16.49 -8.28
C LYS A 163 -28.61 17.89 -7.71
N THR A 164 -28.89 17.98 -6.42
CA THR A 164 -29.23 19.24 -5.73
C THR A 164 -28.40 19.34 -4.44
N SER A 165 -28.29 20.58 -3.91
CA SER A 165 -27.61 20.83 -2.63
C SER A 165 -28.20 20.05 -1.46
N ASP A 166 -29.47 19.69 -1.53
CA ASP A 166 -30.19 18.97 -0.48
C ASP A 166 -29.84 17.46 -0.48
N HIS A 167 -29.18 16.99 -1.55
CA HIS A 167 -28.74 15.59 -1.71
C HIS A 167 -27.22 15.41 -1.64
N GLN A 168 -26.48 16.51 -1.55
CA GLN A 168 -25.02 16.53 -1.41
C GLN A 168 -24.57 16.76 0.03
#